data_2fbd7424ce912991bb0808f90c324eda
#
_entry.id   2fbd7424ce912991bb0808f90c324eda
#
_cell.length_a   1.000
_cell.length_b   1.000
_cell.length_c   1.000
_cell.angle_alpha   90.00
_cell.angle_beta   90.00
_cell.angle_gamma   90.00
#
_symmetry.space_group_name_H-M   'P 1'
#
loop_
_entity.id
_entity.type
_entity.pdbx_description
1 polymer ?
#
loop_
_entity_poly.entity_id
_entity_poly.type
_entity_poly.pdbx_seq_one_letter_code
_entity_poly.pdbx_strand_id
1 'polypeptide(L)'
;MYKDKTIYLIDGSAYIYRAYHAIRGLSNSKGLPTNAAFGFTKILLKLIEDRNPEYVGMFFDVKGPTFRHEMFDAYKANRPPMPEDLSIQIPYIKDITKGFNIPVVEMSGYEADDLIGTLARKAEDAGFSVIMVTGDKDFMQLVTKNSIIWDPMKEKTIDSDFIKDTYGLEPGQMVDVMGLSGDSADNIPGVPGIGPKTAASLIKTFGSI
;
A
#
# COMPACT_ATOMS: atom_id res chain seq x y z
N MET A 1 -4.49 -27.15 7.81
CA MET A 1 -3.24 -27.53 8.41
C MET A 1 -2.12 -26.49 8.18
N TYR A 2 -2.50 -25.19 8.00
CA TYR A 2 -1.58 -24.07 7.80
C TYR A 2 -1.82 -22.96 8.83
N LYS A 3 -2.40 -23.27 10.00
CA LYS A 3 -2.90 -22.32 11.00
C LYS A 3 -1.85 -21.36 11.61
N ASP A 4 -0.56 -21.56 11.30
CA ASP A 4 0.55 -20.77 11.87
C ASP A 4 1.44 -20.12 10.79
N LYS A 5 1.04 -20.11 9.50
CA LYS A 5 1.82 -19.48 8.45
C LYS A 5 1.36 -18.07 8.18
N THR A 6 2.26 -17.13 8.35
CA THR A 6 2.00 -15.71 8.06
C THR A 6 2.78 -15.28 6.83
N ILE A 7 2.10 -14.63 5.87
CA ILE A 7 2.73 -14.00 4.71
C ILE A 7 2.70 -12.48 4.84
N TYR A 8 3.82 -11.84 4.51
CA TYR A 8 3.97 -10.39 4.48
C TYR A 8 3.96 -9.90 3.04
N LEU A 9 2.99 -9.05 2.70
CA LEU A 9 2.83 -8.45 1.38
C LEU A 9 3.20 -6.97 1.48
N ILE A 10 4.35 -6.59 0.93
CA ILE A 10 4.94 -5.27 1.13
C ILE A 10 4.64 -4.38 -0.06
N ASP A 11 3.99 -3.26 0.18
CA ASP A 11 3.80 -2.17 -0.77
C ASP A 11 5.11 -1.40 -0.96
N GLY A 12 5.92 -1.86 -1.90
CA GLY A 12 7.23 -1.29 -2.19
C GLY A 12 7.13 0.12 -2.77
N SER A 13 6.13 0.38 -3.60
CA SER A 13 5.91 1.69 -4.22
C SER A 13 5.67 2.77 -3.17
N ALA A 14 4.77 2.53 -2.21
CA ALA A 14 4.51 3.47 -1.14
C ALA A 14 5.76 3.75 -0.29
N TYR A 15 6.55 2.71 0.02
CA TYR A 15 7.77 2.87 0.81
C TYR A 15 8.91 3.57 0.07
N ILE A 16 9.01 3.43 -1.25
CA ILE A 16 9.95 4.18 -2.08
C ILE A 16 9.68 5.69 -1.95
N TYR A 17 8.44 6.12 -2.20
CA TYR A 17 8.06 7.54 -2.11
C TYR A 17 8.24 8.06 -0.68
N ARG A 18 7.85 7.29 0.32
CA ARG A 18 8.02 7.67 1.72
C ARG A 18 9.50 7.84 2.09
N ALA A 19 10.37 6.93 1.68
CA ALA A 19 11.81 7.01 1.90
C ALA A 19 12.41 8.22 1.20
N TYR A 20 12.03 8.47 -0.05
CA TYR A 20 12.49 9.61 -0.83
C TYR A 20 12.19 10.95 -0.16
N HIS A 21 10.95 11.12 0.34
CA HIS A 21 10.54 12.38 0.97
C HIS A 21 11.05 12.54 2.42
N ALA A 22 11.34 11.45 3.11
CA ALA A 22 11.84 11.49 4.49
C ALA A 22 13.31 11.90 4.58
N ILE A 23 14.11 11.62 3.57
CA ILE A 23 15.56 11.88 3.56
C ILE A 23 15.88 12.80 2.38
N ARG A 24 16.46 13.98 2.68
CA ARG A 24 16.82 14.96 1.65
C ARG A 24 18.34 15.04 1.48
N GLY A 25 18.79 15.27 0.24
CA GLY A 25 20.16 15.66 -0.07
C GLY A 25 21.22 14.58 0.16
N LEU A 26 20.85 13.29 0.21
CA LEU A 26 21.81 12.20 0.32
C LEU A 26 22.20 11.69 -1.06
N SER A 27 23.52 11.70 -1.34
CA SER A 27 24.14 11.18 -2.56
C SER A 27 25.43 10.44 -2.23
N ASN A 28 25.89 9.59 -3.14
CA ASN A 28 27.20 8.96 -3.04
C ASN A 28 28.31 9.94 -3.48
N SER A 29 29.59 9.52 -3.36
CA SER A 29 30.77 10.32 -3.73
C SER A 29 30.84 10.68 -5.22
N LYS A 30 30.03 10.06 -6.07
CA LYS A 30 29.92 10.36 -7.52
C LYS A 30 28.73 11.25 -7.86
N GLY A 31 28.00 11.76 -6.84
CA GLY A 31 26.83 12.60 -7.01
C GLY A 31 25.54 11.86 -7.34
N LEU A 32 25.53 10.52 -7.34
CA LEU A 32 24.31 9.74 -7.54
C LEU A 32 23.39 9.87 -6.31
N PRO A 33 22.13 10.29 -6.45
CA PRO A 33 21.17 10.30 -5.35
C PRO A 33 20.97 8.89 -4.77
N THR A 34 20.95 8.80 -3.44
CA THR A 34 20.82 7.51 -2.72
C THR A 34 19.83 7.57 -1.57
N ASN A 35 19.14 8.69 -1.39
CA ASN A 35 18.23 8.92 -0.28
C ASN A 35 17.06 7.92 -0.23
N ALA A 36 16.41 7.68 -1.36
CA ALA A 36 15.31 6.71 -1.43
C ALA A 36 15.81 5.28 -1.19
N ALA A 37 16.91 4.88 -1.85
CA ALA A 37 17.50 3.55 -1.69
C ALA A 37 17.94 3.30 -0.23
N PHE A 38 18.59 4.27 0.41
CA PHE A 38 18.99 4.17 1.80
C PHE A 38 17.79 4.08 2.75
N GLY A 39 16.80 4.97 2.59
CA GLY A 39 15.60 4.97 3.44
C GLY A 39 14.79 3.69 3.27
N PHE A 40 14.60 3.24 2.04
CA PHE A 40 13.93 1.97 1.73
C PHE A 40 14.65 0.78 2.38
N THR A 41 15.98 0.72 2.27
CA THR A 41 16.78 -0.35 2.90
C THR A 41 16.61 -0.36 4.42
N LYS A 42 16.57 0.82 5.06
CA LYS A 42 16.31 0.90 6.50
C LYS A 42 14.94 0.38 6.90
N ILE A 43 13.90 0.69 6.10
CA ILE A 43 12.54 0.17 6.34
C ILE A 43 12.53 -1.36 6.21
N LEU A 44 13.18 -1.88 5.16
CA LEU A 44 13.26 -3.31 4.91
C LEU A 44 14.02 -4.06 6.02
N LEU A 45 15.16 -3.52 6.46
CA LEU A 45 15.91 -4.08 7.59
C LEU A 45 15.07 -4.11 8.87
N LYS A 46 14.40 -2.99 9.19
CA LYS A 46 13.50 -2.93 10.36
C LYS A 46 12.41 -4.00 10.28
N LEU A 47 11.78 -4.18 9.10
CA LEU A 47 10.77 -5.22 8.91
C LEU A 47 11.34 -6.61 9.18
N ILE A 48 12.52 -6.91 8.63
CA ILE A 48 13.17 -8.21 8.80
C ILE A 48 13.53 -8.44 10.28
N GLU A 49 14.11 -7.45 10.94
CA GLU A 49 14.49 -7.52 12.36
C GLU A 49 13.29 -7.68 13.29
N ASP A 50 12.21 -6.90 13.05
CA ASP A 50 11.04 -6.89 13.92
C ASP A 50 10.16 -8.14 13.73
N ARG A 51 10.10 -8.71 12.53
CA ARG A 51 9.11 -9.73 12.16
C ARG A 51 9.70 -11.06 11.71
N ASN A 52 10.96 -11.09 11.27
CA ASN A 52 11.62 -12.28 10.74
C ASN A 52 10.71 -13.12 9.81
N PRO A 53 10.17 -12.53 8.71
CA PRO A 53 9.13 -13.16 7.91
C PRO A 53 9.66 -14.39 7.16
N GLU A 54 8.97 -15.54 7.30
CA GLU A 54 9.26 -16.76 6.51
C GLU A 54 8.72 -16.62 5.07
N TYR A 55 7.54 -16.03 4.94
CA TYR A 55 6.90 -15.78 3.65
C TYR A 55 6.75 -14.27 3.45
N VAL A 56 7.35 -13.76 2.37
CA VAL A 56 7.35 -12.33 2.08
C VAL A 56 7.35 -12.10 0.57
N GLY A 57 6.65 -11.05 0.12
CA GLY A 57 6.67 -10.57 -1.26
C GLY A 57 6.69 -9.06 -1.30
N MET A 58 7.43 -8.49 -2.26
CA MET A 58 7.54 -7.06 -2.49
C MET A 58 6.83 -6.69 -3.80
N PHE A 59 5.94 -5.72 -3.73
CA PHE A 59 5.11 -5.30 -4.86
C PHE A 59 5.49 -3.89 -5.30
N PHE A 60 5.66 -3.72 -6.61
CA PHE A 60 5.93 -2.42 -7.19
C PHE A 60 4.97 -2.12 -8.35
N ASP A 61 4.64 -0.84 -8.50
CA ASP A 61 3.98 -0.35 -9.69
C ASP A 61 4.92 -0.40 -10.90
N VAL A 62 4.35 -0.70 -12.05
CA VAL A 62 5.04 -0.62 -13.34
C VAL A 62 4.68 0.70 -14.00
N LYS A 63 5.64 1.30 -14.71
CA LYS A 63 5.40 2.50 -15.49
C LYS A 63 4.42 2.20 -16.63
N GLY A 64 3.36 2.97 -16.71
CA GLY A 64 2.38 2.88 -17.78
C GLY A 64 0.95 3.05 -17.27
N PRO A 65 -0.03 3.11 -18.17
CA PRO A 65 -1.43 3.17 -17.80
C PRO A 65 -1.88 1.84 -17.20
N THR A 66 -2.85 1.93 -16.31
CA THR A 66 -3.57 0.77 -15.74
C THR A 66 -4.99 0.76 -16.27
N PHE A 67 -5.73 -0.32 -16.04
CA PHE A 67 -7.14 -0.42 -16.45
C PHE A 67 -8.00 0.74 -15.89
N ARG A 68 -7.60 1.35 -14.76
CA ARG A 68 -8.30 2.50 -14.19
C ARG A 68 -8.21 3.74 -15.09
N HIS A 69 -7.11 3.92 -15.81
CA HIS A 69 -6.97 5.01 -16.78
C HIS A 69 -7.88 4.79 -18.00
N GLU A 70 -8.16 3.52 -18.37
CA GLU A 70 -9.12 3.20 -19.42
C GLU A 70 -10.57 3.45 -18.98
N MET A 71 -10.86 3.27 -17.69
CA MET A 71 -12.19 3.52 -17.12
C MET A 71 -12.44 4.99 -16.83
N PHE A 72 -11.39 5.75 -16.49
CA PHE A 72 -11.51 7.15 -16.08
C PHE A 72 -10.23 7.92 -16.44
N ASP A 73 -10.28 8.69 -17.53
CA ASP A 73 -9.13 9.42 -18.10
C ASP A 73 -8.47 10.39 -17.10
N ALA A 74 -9.24 10.92 -16.15
CA ALA A 74 -8.74 11.85 -15.15
C ALA A 74 -8.10 11.16 -13.93
N TYR A 75 -8.07 9.81 -13.90
CA TYR A 75 -7.45 9.05 -12.80
C TYR A 75 -5.98 9.42 -12.62
N LYS A 76 -5.61 9.86 -11.43
CA LYS A 76 -4.25 10.30 -11.06
C LYS A 76 -3.66 11.43 -11.94
N ALA A 77 -4.49 12.10 -12.76
CA ALA A 77 -4.02 13.17 -13.67
C ALA A 77 -3.45 14.40 -12.95
N ASN A 78 -3.78 14.58 -11.67
CA ASN A 78 -3.27 15.64 -10.81
C ASN A 78 -1.91 15.28 -10.16
N ARG A 79 -1.42 14.04 -10.31
CA ARG A 79 -0.13 13.63 -9.73
C ARG A 79 1.03 14.19 -10.56
N PRO A 80 2.02 14.83 -9.93
CA PRO A 80 3.23 15.24 -10.64
C PRO A 80 4.00 14.00 -11.14
N PRO A 81 4.76 14.14 -12.21
CA PRO A 81 5.64 13.06 -12.69
C PRO A 81 6.66 12.70 -11.60
N MET A 82 7.09 11.45 -11.61
CA MET A 82 8.13 10.97 -10.70
C MET A 82 9.39 11.82 -10.89
N PRO A 83 9.99 12.36 -9.80
CA PRO A 83 11.26 13.08 -9.87
C PRO A 83 12.36 12.23 -10.53
N GLU A 84 13.20 12.84 -11.34
CA GLU A 84 14.27 12.15 -12.08
C GLU A 84 15.25 11.48 -11.12
N ASP A 85 15.65 12.19 -10.06
CA ASP A 85 16.55 11.70 -9.01
C ASP A 85 15.96 10.54 -8.19
N LEU A 86 14.63 10.38 -8.15
CA LEU A 86 13.97 9.19 -7.62
C LEU A 86 14.00 8.07 -8.66
N SER A 87 13.65 8.39 -9.91
CA SER A 87 13.54 7.40 -10.99
C SER A 87 14.82 6.60 -11.18
N ILE A 88 15.99 7.25 -11.11
CA ILE A 88 17.29 6.57 -11.24
C ILE A 88 17.64 5.65 -10.07
N GLN A 89 16.96 5.76 -8.92
CA GLN A 89 17.16 4.89 -7.76
C GLN A 89 16.32 3.63 -7.79
N ILE A 90 15.24 3.59 -8.59
CA ILE A 90 14.30 2.44 -8.66
C ILE A 90 15.01 1.12 -8.99
N PRO A 91 15.91 1.05 -10.00
CA PRO A 91 16.63 -0.20 -10.29
C PRO A 91 17.45 -0.71 -9.10
N TYR A 92 18.14 0.19 -8.41
CA TYR A 92 18.93 -0.17 -7.23
C TYR A 92 18.07 -0.68 -6.08
N ILE A 93 16.90 -0.09 -5.87
CA ILE A 93 15.95 -0.54 -4.83
C ILE A 93 15.45 -1.95 -5.14
N LYS A 94 15.13 -2.24 -6.41
CA LYS A 94 14.73 -3.59 -6.83
C LYS A 94 15.88 -4.60 -6.67
N ASP A 95 17.10 -4.21 -6.98
CA ASP A 95 18.28 -5.05 -6.80
C ASP A 95 18.58 -5.31 -5.31
N ILE A 96 18.43 -4.29 -4.47
CA ILE A 96 18.49 -4.45 -3.01
C ILE A 96 17.44 -5.46 -2.54
N THR A 97 16.19 -5.33 -2.97
CA THR A 97 15.10 -6.26 -2.62
C THR A 97 15.45 -7.70 -2.99
N LYS A 98 15.96 -7.91 -4.22
CA LYS A 98 16.43 -9.23 -4.68
C LYS A 98 17.64 -9.72 -3.87
N GLY A 99 18.54 -8.81 -3.47
CA GLY A 99 19.70 -9.14 -2.62
C GLY A 99 19.30 -9.66 -1.24
N PHE A 100 18.14 -9.26 -0.73
CA PHE A 100 17.51 -9.83 0.47
C PHE A 100 16.76 -11.15 0.20
N ASN A 101 16.82 -11.68 -1.00
CA ASN A 101 16.08 -12.88 -1.44
C ASN A 101 14.55 -12.73 -1.30
N ILE A 102 14.04 -11.50 -1.51
CA ILE A 102 12.59 -11.21 -1.47
C ILE A 102 12.07 -11.21 -2.91
N PRO A 103 11.07 -12.03 -3.24
CA PRO A 103 10.41 -12.01 -4.54
C PRO A 103 9.83 -10.62 -4.86
N VAL A 104 10.14 -10.12 -6.05
CA VAL A 104 9.57 -8.87 -6.59
C VAL A 104 8.43 -9.24 -7.52
N VAL A 105 7.27 -8.65 -7.28
CA VAL A 105 6.03 -8.87 -8.05
C VAL A 105 5.61 -7.56 -8.71
N GLU A 106 5.43 -7.61 -10.02
CA GLU A 106 5.03 -6.48 -10.86
C GLU A 106 4.15 -7.00 -12.01
N MET A 107 3.16 -6.22 -12.42
CA MET A 107 2.31 -6.58 -13.56
C MET A 107 1.86 -5.34 -14.31
N SER A 108 2.12 -5.29 -15.62
CA SER A 108 1.65 -4.20 -16.48
C SER A 108 0.12 -4.16 -16.52
N GLY A 109 -0.44 -2.97 -16.50
CA GLY A 109 -1.90 -2.76 -16.51
C GLY A 109 -2.56 -2.81 -15.13
N TYR A 110 -1.81 -3.17 -14.08
CA TYR A 110 -2.28 -3.23 -12.68
C TYR A 110 -1.36 -2.44 -11.77
N GLU A 111 -1.89 -2.01 -10.64
CA GLU A 111 -1.15 -1.36 -9.57
C GLU A 111 -0.69 -2.38 -8.52
N ALA A 112 0.31 -2.02 -7.73
CA ALA A 112 0.80 -2.86 -6.63
C ALA A 112 -0.35 -3.29 -5.69
N ASP A 113 -1.30 -2.38 -5.45
CA ASP A 113 -2.47 -2.60 -4.59
C ASP A 113 -3.37 -3.72 -5.11
N ASP A 114 -3.57 -3.82 -6.43
CA ASP A 114 -4.36 -4.89 -7.06
C ASP A 114 -3.71 -6.26 -6.84
N LEU A 115 -2.38 -6.29 -6.97
CA LEU A 115 -1.61 -7.50 -6.80
C LEU A 115 -1.58 -7.94 -5.34
N ILE A 116 -1.38 -6.99 -4.41
CA ILE A 116 -1.42 -7.25 -2.96
C ILE A 116 -2.81 -7.76 -2.57
N GLY A 117 -3.89 -7.07 -2.96
CA GLY A 117 -5.26 -7.47 -2.64
C GLY A 117 -5.61 -8.86 -3.20
N THR A 118 -5.19 -9.13 -4.44
CA THR A 118 -5.39 -10.44 -5.08
C THR A 118 -4.64 -11.54 -4.35
N LEU A 119 -3.37 -11.30 -4.00
CA LEU A 119 -2.57 -12.31 -3.32
C LEU A 119 -3.00 -12.49 -1.87
N ALA A 120 -3.41 -11.42 -1.18
CA ALA A 120 -3.96 -11.50 0.17
C ALA A 120 -5.15 -12.46 0.22
N ARG A 121 -6.11 -12.30 -0.69
CA ARG A 121 -7.27 -13.19 -0.77
C ARG A 121 -6.88 -14.64 -1.06
N LYS A 122 -5.99 -14.87 -2.05
CA LYS A 122 -5.52 -16.22 -2.37
C LYS A 122 -4.75 -16.87 -1.21
N ALA A 123 -3.98 -16.08 -0.46
CA ALA A 123 -3.26 -16.57 0.70
C ALA A 123 -4.21 -16.97 1.85
N GLU A 124 -5.26 -16.16 2.10
CA GLU A 124 -6.31 -16.53 3.07
C GLU A 124 -7.02 -17.82 2.67
N ASP A 125 -7.39 -17.96 1.39
CA ASP A 125 -8.04 -19.17 0.87
C ASP A 125 -7.13 -20.40 1.03
N ALA A 126 -5.80 -20.20 0.99
CA ALA A 126 -4.79 -21.23 1.26
C ALA A 126 -4.50 -21.43 2.77
N GLY A 127 -5.19 -20.70 3.65
CA GLY A 127 -5.09 -20.85 5.11
C GLY A 127 -3.94 -20.07 5.76
N PHE A 128 -3.40 -19.06 5.08
CA PHE A 128 -2.41 -18.15 5.66
C PHE A 128 -3.09 -17.03 6.44
N SER A 129 -2.39 -16.52 7.45
CA SER A 129 -2.60 -15.15 7.95
C SER A 129 -1.83 -14.19 7.06
N VAL A 130 -2.40 -13.02 6.78
CA VAL A 130 -1.81 -12.03 5.88
C VAL A 130 -1.51 -10.73 6.63
N ILE A 131 -0.32 -10.23 6.45
CA ILE A 131 0.06 -8.90 6.91
C ILE A 131 0.38 -8.05 5.68
N MET A 132 -0.51 -7.13 5.36
CA MET A 132 -0.29 -6.12 4.33
C MET A 132 0.56 -5.00 4.93
N VAL A 133 1.79 -4.88 4.44
CA VAL A 133 2.77 -3.91 4.95
C VAL A 133 2.67 -2.65 4.11
N THR A 134 1.85 -1.71 4.58
CA THR A 134 1.59 -0.43 3.89
C THR A 134 1.12 0.62 4.89
N GLY A 135 1.25 1.89 4.52
CA GLY A 135 0.66 3.01 5.26
C GLY A 135 -0.58 3.58 4.58
N ASP A 136 -1.04 2.94 3.51
CA ASP A 136 -2.20 3.39 2.76
C ASP A 136 -3.51 2.96 3.44
N LYS A 137 -4.40 3.96 3.61
CA LYS A 137 -5.73 3.76 4.21
C LYS A 137 -6.68 2.94 3.33
N ASP A 138 -6.43 2.92 2.03
CA ASP A 138 -7.33 2.29 1.08
C ASP A 138 -7.31 0.76 1.23
N PHE A 139 -6.24 0.21 1.79
CA PHE A 139 -6.16 -1.20 2.18
C PHE A 139 -7.10 -1.59 3.33
N MET A 140 -7.71 -0.63 4.06
CA MET A 140 -8.65 -0.96 5.14
C MET A 140 -9.84 -1.80 4.64
N GLN A 141 -10.26 -1.64 3.38
CA GLN A 141 -11.31 -2.46 2.75
C GLN A 141 -10.93 -3.94 2.62
N LEU A 142 -9.63 -4.26 2.66
CA LEU A 142 -9.10 -5.62 2.52
C LEU A 142 -8.87 -6.32 3.87
N VAL A 143 -9.08 -5.61 4.98
CA VAL A 143 -8.92 -6.17 6.32
C VAL A 143 -10.00 -7.21 6.59
N THR A 144 -9.58 -8.35 7.11
CA THR A 144 -10.45 -9.45 7.53
C THR A 144 -10.01 -9.97 8.90
N LYS A 145 -10.61 -11.06 9.36
CA LYS A 145 -10.14 -11.77 10.58
C LYS A 145 -8.74 -12.39 10.43
N ASN A 146 -8.29 -12.62 9.18
CA ASN A 146 -7.00 -13.25 8.87
C ASN A 146 -6.02 -12.30 8.16
N SER A 147 -6.48 -11.14 7.70
CA SER A 147 -5.68 -10.13 7.00
C SER A 147 -5.71 -8.81 7.75
N ILE A 148 -4.54 -8.32 8.10
CA ILE A 148 -4.36 -7.03 8.80
C ILE A 148 -3.38 -6.14 8.06
N ILE A 149 -3.41 -4.84 8.36
CA ILE A 149 -2.40 -3.89 7.90
C ILE A 149 -1.40 -3.63 9.01
N TRP A 150 -0.13 -3.54 8.66
CA TRP A 150 0.92 -3.06 9.53
C TRP A 150 1.74 -1.96 8.86
N ASP A 151 1.78 -0.78 9.48
CA ASP A 151 2.66 0.34 9.08
C ASP A 151 3.87 0.39 10.02
N PRO A 152 5.05 -0.15 9.61
CA PRO A 152 6.26 -0.17 10.43
C PRO A 152 6.81 1.22 10.74
N MET A 153 6.48 2.24 9.95
CA MET A 153 6.95 3.61 10.17
C MET A 153 6.19 4.32 11.29
N LYS A 154 4.94 3.96 11.49
CA LYS A 154 4.09 4.48 12.56
C LYS A 154 3.93 3.48 13.71
N GLU A 155 4.52 2.29 13.58
CA GLU A 155 4.34 1.16 14.50
C GLU A 155 2.86 0.85 14.77
N LYS A 156 2.06 0.94 13.70
CA LYS A 156 0.61 0.86 13.79
C LYS A 156 0.09 -0.40 13.11
N THR A 157 -0.74 -1.14 13.82
CA THR A 157 -1.54 -2.23 13.27
C THR A 157 -2.98 -1.76 13.09
N ILE A 158 -3.58 -2.13 11.96
CA ILE A 158 -4.99 -1.86 11.64
C ILE A 158 -5.64 -3.20 11.35
N ASP A 159 -6.51 -3.60 12.23
CA ASP A 159 -7.38 -4.76 12.14
C ASP A 159 -8.85 -4.34 12.11
N SER A 160 -9.76 -5.30 12.12
CA SER A 160 -11.20 -5.02 12.11
C SER A 160 -11.66 -4.24 13.35
N ASP A 161 -11.08 -4.52 14.51
CA ASP A 161 -11.47 -3.84 15.74
C ASP A 161 -11.03 -2.38 15.72
N PHE A 162 -9.81 -2.10 15.22
CA PHE A 162 -9.36 -0.73 14.99
C PHE A 162 -10.30 0.05 14.07
N ILE A 163 -10.77 -0.57 12.98
CA ILE A 163 -11.70 0.08 12.01
C ILE A 163 -13.04 0.34 12.68
N LYS A 164 -13.58 -0.61 13.43
CA LYS A 164 -14.81 -0.46 14.20
C LYS A 164 -14.71 0.66 15.24
N ASP A 165 -13.65 0.69 16.01
CA ASP A 165 -13.45 1.67 17.06
C ASP A 165 -13.25 3.08 16.51
N THR A 166 -12.54 3.19 15.36
CA THR A 166 -12.20 4.49 14.77
C THR A 166 -13.33 5.07 13.93
N TYR A 167 -13.99 4.24 13.12
CA TYR A 167 -14.98 4.69 12.13
C TYR A 167 -16.40 4.25 12.47
N GLY A 168 -16.57 3.27 13.36
CA GLY A 168 -17.86 2.64 13.67
C GLY A 168 -18.41 1.79 12.53
N LEU A 169 -17.53 1.24 11.69
CA LEU A 169 -17.84 0.53 10.45
C LEU A 169 -17.10 -0.81 10.38
N GLU A 170 -17.63 -1.72 9.60
CA GLU A 170 -16.92 -2.93 9.20
C GLU A 170 -15.90 -2.63 8.07
N PRO A 171 -14.80 -3.39 7.96
CA PRO A 171 -13.80 -3.17 6.91
C PRO A 171 -14.38 -3.08 5.49
N GLY A 172 -15.29 -4.00 5.15
CA GLY A 172 -15.94 -4.02 3.83
C GLY A 172 -16.75 -2.77 3.48
N GLN A 173 -17.17 -1.98 4.49
CA GLN A 173 -17.90 -0.73 4.28
C GLN A 173 -16.97 0.45 3.94
N MET A 174 -15.66 0.28 4.08
CA MET A 174 -14.70 1.34 3.76
C MET A 174 -14.71 1.70 2.26
N VAL A 175 -15.01 0.74 1.38
CA VAL A 175 -15.15 1.00 -0.06
C VAL A 175 -16.32 1.96 -0.34
N ASP A 176 -17.44 1.80 0.34
CA ASP A 176 -18.60 2.70 0.20
C ASP A 176 -18.32 4.09 0.74
N VAL A 177 -17.59 4.18 1.85
CA VAL A 177 -17.14 5.49 2.38
C VAL A 177 -16.26 6.22 1.36
N MET A 178 -15.32 5.51 0.73
CA MET A 178 -14.45 6.08 -0.31
C MET A 178 -15.25 6.44 -1.57
N GLY A 179 -16.20 5.62 -1.97
CA GLY A 179 -17.10 5.91 -3.10
C GLY A 179 -17.90 7.21 -2.90
N LEU A 180 -18.43 7.44 -1.69
CA LEU A 180 -19.14 8.68 -1.37
C LEU A 180 -18.22 9.88 -1.24
N SER A 181 -17.08 9.73 -0.55
CA SER A 181 -16.19 10.86 -0.27
C SER A 181 -15.26 11.22 -1.42
N GLY A 182 -15.04 10.30 -2.37
CA GLY A 182 -13.98 10.38 -3.38
C GLY A 182 -12.59 10.25 -2.80
N ASP A 183 -11.59 10.34 -3.67
CA ASP A 183 -10.18 10.43 -3.32
C ASP A 183 -9.47 11.51 -4.12
N SER A 184 -9.11 12.61 -3.44
CA SER A 184 -8.41 13.72 -4.08
C SER A 184 -6.98 13.38 -4.48
N ALA A 185 -6.33 12.40 -3.84
CA ALA A 185 -4.98 11.96 -4.20
C ALA A 185 -4.97 11.24 -5.55
N ASP A 186 -6.05 10.51 -5.84
CA ASP A 186 -6.24 9.78 -7.10
C ASP A 186 -7.13 10.52 -8.09
N ASN A 187 -7.51 11.75 -7.76
CA ASN A 187 -8.41 12.58 -8.56
C ASN A 187 -9.77 11.92 -8.82
N ILE A 188 -10.24 11.12 -7.87
CA ILE A 188 -11.55 10.47 -7.95
C ILE A 188 -12.58 11.38 -7.28
N PRO A 189 -13.61 11.88 -8.02
CA PRO A 189 -14.65 12.71 -7.46
C PRO A 189 -15.54 11.89 -6.53
N GLY A 190 -15.87 12.47 -5.38
CA GLY A 190 -16.94 11.97 -4.54
C GLY A 190 -18.27 12.67 -4.84
N VAL A 191 -19.25 12.43 -3.98
CA VAL A 191 -20.53 13.17 -4.03
C VAL A 191 -20.30 14.59 -3.52
N PRO A 192 -20.71 15.64 -4.26
CA PRO A 192 -20.53 17.02 -3.84
C PRO A 192 -21.06 17.29 -2.43
N GLY A 193 -20.22 17.86 -1.57
CA GLY A 193 -20.57 18.18 -0.18
C GLY A 193 -20.46 17.00 0.81
N ILE A 194 -20.13 15.80 0.36
CA ILE A 194 -19.93 14.64 1.22
C ILE A 194 -18.43 14.38 1.41
N GLY A 195 -17.90 14.77 2.56
CA GLY A 195 -16.55 14.41 2.98
C GLY A 195 -16.51 13.09 3.75
N PRO A 196 -15.30 12.60 4.11
CA PRO A 196 -15.13 11.28 4.75
C PRO A 196 -15.97 11.08 6.03
N LYS A 197 -16.11 12.11 6.88
CA LYS A 197 -16.93 12.03 8.10
C LYS A 197 -18.41 11.86 7.80
N THR A 198 -18.93 12.62 6.84
CA THR A 198 -20.33 12.53 6.42
C THR A 198 -20.60 11.20 5.75
N ALA A 199 -19.69 10.75 4.87
CA ALA A 199 -19.74 9.44 4.23
C ALA A 199 -19.83 8.31 5.26
N ALA A 200 -18.91 8.29 6.23
CA ALA A 200 -18.92 7.28 7.30
C ALA A 200 -20.23 7.27 8.10
N SER A 201 -20.78 8.48 8.41
CA SER A 201 -22.07 8.59 9.10
C SER A 201 -23.24 8.05 8.28
N LEU A 202 -23.25 8.31 6.97
CA LEU A 202 -24.26 7.77 6.06
C LEU A 202 -24.18 6.25 5.97
N ILE A 203 -22.99 5.70 5.74
CA ILE A 203 -22.81 4.24 5.68
C ILE A 203 -23.16 3.58 7.00
N LYS A 204 -22.82 4.18 8.14
CA LYS A 204 -23.24 3.67 9.44
C LYS A 204 -24.76 3.63 9.60
N THR A 205 -25.49 4.58 9.00
CA THR A 205 -26.95 4.68 9.12
C THR A 205 -27.66 3.74 8.14
N PHE A 206 -27.18 3.67 6.91
CA PHE A 206 -27.87 2.98 5.81
C PHE A 206 -27.24 1.62 5.44
N GLY A 207 -26.03 1.32 5.90
CA GLY A 207 -25.33 0.05 5.69
C GLY A 207 -24.39 0.06 4.48
N SER A 208 -24.83 0.56 3.35
CA SER A 208 -24.08 0.64 2.08
C SER A 208 -24.60 1.77 1.19
N ILE A 209 -23.94 1.97 0.03
CA ILE A 209 -24.46 2.80 -1.07
C ILE A 209 -25.63 2.10 -1.72
#